data_b3a014196aca55e2db60e6dbdf35264b
#
_entry.id   b3a014196aca55e2db60e6dbdf35264b
#
_cell.length_a   1.000
_cell.length_b   1.000
_cell.length_c   1.000
_cell.angle_alpha   90.00
_cell.angle_beta   90.00
_cell.angle_gamma   90.00
#
_symmetry.space_group_name_H-M   'P 1'
#
loop_
_entity.id
_entity.type
_entity.pdbx_description
1 polymer ?
#
loop_
_entity_poly.entity_id
_entity_poly.type
_entity_poly.pdbx_seq_one_letter_code
_entity_poly.pdbx_strand_id
1 'polypeptide(L)'
;MPPPRDPADPRQWCAVAAAWLGHDRPEAALEAARKALDLDPRSESGADWGYRLASLAFERLGRDAEAVAAAEEAVRLAPGSWAARMRLGAALRRVPGRWRESRAQAARAVRYAPEEPDPHVLAGDLALLRGEYASAEAAYREALRLLPGHPGARVNLGLARLRWEHPRAHHDPAWPVDPRETGRARRALATWSRQIRTLLAVALVAVCATEFGFGLASVARVGGGLVLLAVLAITLRRAHRVRLWSYVPGMLARDLWLSTSVSITLVAVAAYVAVVAILPAEIPPPLSGPVPGVPGALWASLAGLVLLNGVVLLVLRVLVEAWRGRPFRALAEFVAAGDDRTARRDVNVTLWLVAVRVWSVPAAVAVAVIVLDERSWALAALAVPLALGRLRVRVGLPLGLARASASDRALVAVLALSASASILLGVAGAAPALGLDPLGEWAWWAGIALLAGPVAVFATRSVRAWWHGAPGPWRASLVMCDGCGSRLPGDAGAPVGLSGEVRAAFTYAREVVLAYADPSGPRALAVGAVSSVGPSGELRLIAASDAWEAAERDPRVAVFVADPLDRRFWAEVRGVAIGDTEADLLRITPKEVVVGEYPGRHQGRARRG
;
A
#
# COMPACT_ATOMS: atom_id res chain seq x y z
N MET A 1 -9.56 8.94 -33.30
CA MET A 1 -11.01 8.74 -33.32
C MET A 1 -11.60 9.51 -34.48
N PRO A 2 -12.60 9.01 -35.21
CA PRO A 2 -13.26 9.79 -36.24
C PRO A 2 -14.00 10.99 -35.64
N PRO A 3 -14.05 12.14 -36.31
CA PRO A 3 -14.85 13.27 -35.88
C PRO A 3 -16.35 12.89 -35.84
N PRO A 4 -17.17 13.67 -35.11
CA PRO A 4 -18.61 13.43 -35.09
C PRO A 4 -19.19 13.45 -36.51
N ARG A 5 -20.20 12.61 -36.77
CA ARG A 5 -20.87 12.54 -38.09
C ARG A 5 -21.61 13.86 -38.37
N ASP A 6 -22.18 14.45 -37.35
CA ASP A 6 -22.78 15.78 -37.39
C ASP A 6 -22.04 16.71 -36.37
N PRO A 7 -21.19 17.60 -36.87
CA PRO A 7 -20.46 18.55 -35.99
C PRO A 7 -21.33 19.57 -35.27
N ALA A 8 -22.61 19.73 -35.71
CA ALA A 8 -23.56 20.65 -35.09
C ALA A 8 -24.36 19.99 -33.94
N ASP A 9 -24.30 18.67 -33.78
CA ASP A 9 -24.98 17.95 -32.72
C ASP A 9 -24.14 17.88 -31.44
N PRO A 10 -24.52 18.59 -30.33
CA PRO A 10 -23.79 18.57 -29.06
C PRO A 10 -23.70 17.18 -28.44
N ARG A 11 -24.69 16.31 -28.67
CA ARG A 11 -24.70 14.94 -28.13
C ARG A 11 -23.59 14.09 -28.73
N GLN A 12 -23.27 14.28 -29.99
CA GLN A 12 -22.17 13.56 -30.63
C GLN A 12 -20.81 13.99 -30.09
N TRP A 13 -20.62 15.27 -29.78
CA TRP A 13 -19.43 15.75 -29.09
C TRP A 13 -19.33 15.18 -27.68
N CYS A 14 -20.42 15.06 -26.94
CA CYS A 14 -20.45 14.36 -25.66
C CYS A 14 -20.02 12.89 -25.82
N ALA A 15 -20.51 12.19 -26.85
CA ALA A 15 -20.09 10.81 -27.11
C ALA A 15 -18.59 10.71 -27.44
N VAL A 16 -18.04 11.66 -28.20
CA VAL A 16 -16.61 11.76 -28.48
C VAL A 16 -15.82 12.03 -27.19
N ALA A 17 -16.30 12.93 -26.32
CA ALA A 17 -15.67 13.21 -25.02
C ALA A 17 -15.66 11.95 -24.12
N ALA A 18 -16.79 11.24 -24.04
CA ALA A 18 -16.88 9.99 -23.29
C ALA A 18 -15.90 8.93 -23.81
N ALA A 19 -15.79 8.82 -25.12
CA ALA A 19 -14.87 7.90 -25.76
C ALA A 19 -13.39 8.27 -25.48
N TRP A 20 -13.01 9.55 -25.53
CA TRP A 20 -11.68 10.00 -25.15
C TRP A 20 -11.36 9.72 -23.68
N LEU A 21 -12.34 9.87 -22.77
CA LEU A 21 -12.20 9.45 -21.38
C LEU A 21 -11.98 7.94 -21.26
N GLY A 22 -12.65 7.15 -22.08
CA GLY A 22 -12.43 5.70 -22.15
C GLY A 22 -11.00 5.32 -22.59
N HIS A 23 -10.38 6.14 -23.42
CA HIS A 23 -8.99 5.99 -23.88
C HIS A 23 -7.96 6.71 -22.98
N ASP A 24 -8.36 7.20 -21.83
CA ASP A 24 -7.53 7.94 -20.87
C ASP A 24 -6.83 9.19 -21.46
N ARG A 25 -7.58 9.92 -22.31
CA ARG A 25 -7.17 11.18 -22.95
C ARG A 25 -8.03 12.34 -22.43
N PRO A 26 -7.82 12.79 -21.18
CA PRO A 26 -8.68 13.78 -20.54
C PRO A 26 -8.63 15.17 -21.17
N GLU A 27 -7.48 15.58 -21.76
CA GLU A 27 -7.37 16.86 -22.47
C GLU A 27 -8.28 16.89 -23.70
N ALA A 28 -8.21 15.86 -24.54
CA ALA A 28 -9.04 15.75 -25.75
C ALA A 28 -10.53 15.60 -25.38
N ALA A 29 -10.81 14.92 -24.27
CA ALA A 29 -12.17 14.81 -23.76
C ALA A 29 -12.72 16.16 -23.28
N LEU A 30 -11.89 16.97 -22.62
CA LEU A 30 -12.27 18.32 -22.19
C LEU A 30 -12.55 19.25 -23.38
N GLU A 31 -11.72 19.19 -24.42
CA GLU A 31 -11.98 19.95 -25.65
C GLU A 31 -13.30 19.53 -26.30
N ALA A 32 -13.56 18.23 -26.44
CA ALA A 32 -14.80 17.74 -27.01
C ALA A 32 -16.02 18.13 -26.16
N ALA A 33 -15.91 18.03 -24.82
CA ALA A 33 -16.97 18.46 -23.90
C ALA A 33 -17.24 19.99 -24.02
N ARG A 34 -16.21 20.81 -24.14
CA ARG A 34 -16.36 22.26 -24.37
C ARG A 34 -17.08 22.55 -25.67
N LYS A 35 -16.72 21.89 -26.76
CA LYS A 35 -17.41 22.04 -28.04
C LYS A 35 -18.90 21.67 -27.93
N ALA A 36 -19.22 20.62 -27.18
CA ALA A 36 -20.61 20.27 -26.92
C ALA A 36 -21.37 21.39 -26.16
N LEU A 37 -20.72 22.00 -25.16
CA LEU A 37 -21.29 23.07 -24.35
C LEU A 37 -21.41 24.40 -25.13
N ASP A 38 -20.48 24.69 -26.02
CA ASP A 38 -20.51 25.88 -26.90
C ASP A 38 -21.68 25.81 -27.90
N LEU A 39 -22.02 24.60 -28.37
CA LEU A 39 -23.12 24.35 -29.29
C LEU A 39 -24.49 24.41 -28.61
N ASP A 40 -24.58 24.11 -27.32
CA ASP A 40 -25.84 24.12 -26.55
C ASP A 40 -25.71 24.86 -25.23
N PRO A 41 -25.51 26.20 -25.26
CA PRO A 41 -25.32 26.98 -24.04
C PRO A 41 -26.57 27.05 -23.14
N ARG A 42 -27.74 26.78 -23.67
CA ARG A 42 -29.02 26.80 -22.91
C ARG A 42 -29.48 25.43 -22.40
N SER A 43 -28.76 24.36 -22.75
CA SER A 43 -28.98 23.01 -22.23
C SER A 43 -30.30 22.36 -22.65
N GLU A 44 -30.86 22.71 -23.77
CA GLU A 44 -32.10 22.13 -24.27
C GLU A 44 -31.93 20.66 -24.69
N SER A 45 -30.71 20.25 -25.02
CA SER A 45 -30.41 18.92 -25.57
C SER A 45 -29.58 17.98 -24.68
N GLY A 46 -29.42 18.28 -23.39
CA GLY A 46 -28.73 17.41 -22.44
C GLY A 46 -27.34 17.89 -22.01
N ALA A 47 -27.17 19.17 -21.80
CA ALA A 47 -25.90 19.81 -21.39
C ALA A 47 -25.41 19.39 -19.99
N ASP A 48 -26.27 18.85 -19.13
CA ASP A 48 -25.80 18.20 -17.90
C ASP A 48 -24.78 17.11 -18.23
N TRP A 49 -24.94 16.42 -19.34
CA TRP A 49 -23.99 15.40 -19.80
C TRP A 49 -22.62 16.02 -20.19
N GLY A 50 -22.61 17.13 -20.94
CA GLY A 50 -21.38 17.87 -21.26
C GLY A 50 -20.61 18.31 -20.02
N TYR A 51 -21.31 18.93 -19.06
CA TYR A 51 -20.73 19.35 -17.79
C TYR A 51 -20.25 18.17 -16.93
N ARG A 52 -20.95 17.04 -16.92
CA ARG A 52 -20.49 15.82 -16.22
C ARG A 52 -19.19 15.27 -16.82
N LEU A 53 -19.08 15.27 -18.13
CA LEU A 53 -17.86 14.83 -18.84
C LEU A 53 -16.70 15.81 -18.63
N ALA A 54 -16.96 17.12 -18.69
CA ALA A 54 -15.97 18.15 -18.36
C ALA A 54 -15.47 17.99 -16.91
N SER A 55 -16.38 17.79 -15.96
CA SER A 55 -16.03 17.52 -14.56
C SER A 55 -15.13 16.30 -14.41
N LEU A 56 -15.43 15.20 -15.11
CA LEU A 56 -14.61 13.99 -15.07
C LEU A 56 -13.25 14.19 -15.72
N ALA A 57 -13.19 14.96 -16.82
CA ALA A 57 -11.95 15.32 -17.48
C ALA A 57 -11.06 16.19 -16.55
N PHE A 58 -11.63 17.20 -15.91
CA PHE A 58 -10.93 18.02 -14.91
C PHE A 58 -10.42 17.19 -13.72
N GLU A 59 -11.23 16.26 -13.20
CA GLU A 59 -10.80 15.38 -12.12
C GLU A 59 -9.60 14.52 -12.52
N ARG A 60 -9.59 13.97 -13.75
CA ARG A 60 -8.45 13.19 -14.27
C ARG A 60 -7.20 14.04 -14.50
N LEU A 61 -7.38 15.31 -14.83
CA LEU A 61 -6.29 16.31 -14.94
C LEU A 61 -5.78 16.79 -13.59
N GLY A 62 -6.41 16.40 -12.45
CA GLY A 62 -6.04 16.88 -11.13
C GLY A 62 -6.54 18.30 -10.82
N ARG A 63 -7.44 18.87 -11.65
CA ARG A 63 -8.04 20.21 -11.53
C ARG A 63 -9.31 20.11 -10.71
N ASP A 64 -9.18 19.78 -9.40
CA ASP A 64 -10.30 19.41 -8.54
C ASP A 64 -11.34 20.52 -8.34
N ALA A 65 -10.91 21.79 -8.24
CA ALA A 65 -11.82 22.94 -8.10
C ALA A 65 -12.73 23.11 -9.34
N GLU A 66 -12.16 22.99 -10.52
CA GLU A 66 -12.89 23.11 -11.79
C GLU A 66 -13.77 21.89 -12.03
N ALA A 67 -13.34 20.71 -11.57
CA ALA A 67 -14.17 19.51 -11.60
C ALA A 67 -15.45 19.69 -10.75
N VAL A 68 -15.32 20.32 -9.59
CA VAL A 68 -16.48 20.64 -8.74
C VAL A 68 -17.38 21.67 -9.38
N ALA A 69 -16.81 22.78 -9.89
CA ALA A 69 -17.59 23.85 -10.53
C ALA A 69 -18.40 23.31 -11.73
N ALA A 70 -17.78 22.49 -12.58
CA ALA A 70 -18.49 21.86 -13.68
C ALA A 70 -19.59 20.88 -13.20
N ALA A 71 -19.35 20.13 -12.14
CA ALA A 71 -20.35 19.23 -11.58
C ALA A 71 -21.51 19.98 -10.89
N GLU A 72 -21.24 21.10 -10.25
CA GLU A 72 -22.28 21.99 -9.68
C GLU A 72 -23.20 22.53 -10.78
N GLU A 73 -22.59 22.91 -11.91
CA GLU A 73 -23.33 23.38 -13.08
C GLU A 73 -24.21 22.27 -13.68
N ALA A 74 -23.71 21.05 -13.77
CA ALA A 74 -24.51 19.89 -14.19
C ALA A 74 -25.74 19.68 -13.26
N VAL A 75 -25.58 19.83 -11.94
CA VAL A 75 -26.69 19.70 -10.98
C VAL A 75 -27.64 20.89 -11.07
N ARG A 76 -27.14 22.09 -11.35
CA ARG A 76 -27.99 23.28 -11.55
C ARG A 76 -28.93 23.12 -12.73
N LEU A 77 -28.40 22.55 -13.84
CA LEU A 77 -29.16 22.33 -15.06
C LEU A 77 -30.16 21.17 -14.94
N ALA A 78 -29.76 20.10 -14.26
CA ALA A 78 -30.58 18.91 -14.07
C ALA A 78 -30.67 18.50 -12.59
N PRO A 79 -31.46 19.21 -11.76
CA PRO A 79 -31.51 18.97 -10.30
C PRO A 79 -32.02 17.56 -9.92
N GLY A 80 -32.83 16.95 -10.78
CA GLY A 80 -33.37 15.59 -10.63
C GLY A 80 -32.44 14.49 -11.16
N SER A 81 -31.37 14.84 -11.86
CA SER A 81 -30.45 13.86 -12.45
C SER A 81 -29.60 13.20 -11.36
N TRP A 82 -29.77 11.88 -11.17
CA TRP A 82 -28.93 11.10 -10.29
C TRP A 82 -27.47 11.11 -10.75
N ALA A 83 -27.23 11.10 -12.05
CA ALA A 83 -25.90 11.07 -12.64
C ALA A 83 -25.14 12.38 -12.41
N ALA A 84 -25.82 13.55 -12.47
CA ALA A 84 -25.25 14.84 -12.14
C ALA A 84 -24.88 14.90 -10.65
N ARG A 85 -25.77 14.44 -9.76
CA ARG A 85 -25.51 14.40 -8.32
C ARG A 85 -24.38 13.42 -7.96
N MET A 86 -24.36 12.26 -8.61
CA MET A 86 -23.28 11.29 -8.45
C MET A 86 -21.94 11.92 -8.86
N ARG A 87 -21.90 12.62 -10.00
CA ARG A 87 -20.68 13.30 -10.48
C ARG A 87 -20.20 14.37 -9.48
N LEU A 88 -21.14 15.19 -8.97
CA LEU A 88 -20.83 16.21 -7.95
C LEU A 88 -20.30 15.54 -6.66
N GLY A 89 -20.94 14.49 -6.18
CA GLY A 89 -20.47 13.74 -5.03
C GLY A 89 -19.06 13.19 -5.23
N ALA A 90 -18.76 12.66 -6.42
CA ALA A 90 -17.44 12.16 -6.75
C ALA A 90 -16.38 13.28 -6.82
N ALA A 91 -16.67 14.44 -7.39
CA ALA A 91 -15.77 15.57 -7.43
C ALA A 91 -15.47 16.14 -6.03
N LEU A 92 -16.52 16.33 -5.23
CA LEU A 92 -16.43 16.88 -3.87
C LEU A 92 -15.57 16.03 -2.93
N ARG A 93 -15.49 14.70 -3.13
CA ARG A 93 -14.67 13.82 -2.28
C ARG A 93 -13.18 14.17 -2.28
N ARG A 94 -12.71 14.87 -3.30
CA ARG A 94 -11.30 15.26 -3.47
C ARG A 94 -10.98 16.61 -2.85
N VAL A 95 -12.03 17.40 -2.56
CA VAL A 95 -11.87 18.74 -2.01
C VAL A 95 -11.88 18.66 -0.47
N PRO A 96 -10.83 19.16 0.20
CA PRO A 96 -10.77 19.19 1.65
C PRO A 96 -11.98 19.94 2.25
N GLY A 97 -12.53 19.40 3.33
CA GLY A 97 -13.66 20.02 4.06
C GLY A 97 -15.05 19.80 3.45
N ARG A 98 -15.17 19.43 2.16
CA ARG A 98 -16.49 19.25 1.50
C ARG A 98 -17.04 17.82 1.57
N TRP A 99 -16.52 17.00 2.46
CA TRP A 99 -16.91 15.59 2.59
C TRP A 99 -18.38 15.37 2.93
N ARG A 100 -18.95 16.22 3.80
CA ARG A 100 -20.37 16.12 4.15
C ARG A 100 -21.26 16.35 2.94
N GLU A 101 -20.90 17.32 2.12
CA GLU A 101 -21.62 17.61 0.86
C GLU A 101 -21.51 16.46 -0.12
N SER A 102 -20.30 15.92 -0.33
CA SER A 102 -20.06 14.74 -1.16
C SER A 102 -20.99 13.59 -0.77
N ARG A 103 -21.05 13.28 0.53
CA ARG A 103 -21.90 12.22 1.06
C ARG A 103 -23.40 12.51 0.89
N ALA A 104 -23.80 13.77 1.07
CA ALA A 104 -25.19 14.17 0.85
C ALA A 104 -25.61 14.02 -0.62
N GLN A 105 -24.71 14.37 -1.58
CA GLN A 105 -24.98 14.19 -3.00
C GLN A 105 -25.03 12.71 -3.40
N ALA A 106 -24.14 11.87 -2.90
CA ALA A 106 -24.19 10.43 -3.12
C ALA A 106 -25.50 9.81 -2.58
N ALA A 107 -25.93 10.19 -1.36
CA ALA A 107 -27.18 9.72 -0.78
C ALA A 107 -28.41 10.19 -1.57
N ARG A 108 -28.36 11.40 -2.16
CA ARG A 108 -29.44 11.88 -3.05
C ARG A 108 -29.44 11.10 -4.35
N ALA A 109 -28.28 10.81 -4.95
CA ALA A 109 -28.18 10.00 -6.15
C ALA A 109 -28.77 8.60 -5.96
N VAL A 110 -28.48 7.92 -4.84
CA VAL A 110 -29.09 6.63 -4.48
C VAL A 110 -30.62 6.74 -4.34
N ARG A 111 -31.13 7.84 -3.76
CA ARG A 111 -32.58 8.02 -3.62
C ARG A 111 -33.30 8.28 -4.95
N TYR A 112 -32.64 8.94 -5.90
CA TYR A 112 -33.23 9.23 -7.21
C TYR A 112 -33.18 8.03 -8.15
N ALA A 113 -32.22 7.14 -7.98
CA ALA A 113 -32.07 5.94 -8.80
C ALA A 113 -31.57 4.75 -7.93
N PRO A 114 -32.46 4.19 -7.08
CA PRO A 114 -32.07 3.07 -6.20
C PRO A 114 -31.76 1.78 -6.98
N GLU A 115 -32.25 1.63 -8.20
CA GLU A 115 -31.98 0.51 -9.11
C GLU A 115 -30.71 0.66 -9.94
N GLU A 116 -30.03 1.78 -9.87
CA GLU A 116 -28.76 1.99 -10.59
C GLU A 116 -27.59 1.57 -9.69
N PRO A 117 -26.60 0.80 -10.20
CA PRO A 117 -25.48 0.33 -9.40
C PRO A 117 -24.48 1.44 -9.04
N ASP A 118 -24.25 2.40 -9.92
CA ASP A 118 -23.21 3.41 -9.81
C ASP A 118 -23.36 4.34 -8.57
N PRO A 119 -24.55 4.83 -8.20
CA PRO A 119 -24.75 5.58 -6.96
C PRO A 119 -24.38 4.78 -5.71
N HIS A 120 -24.68 3.48 -5.69
CA HIS A 120 -24.29 2.60 -4.58
C HIS A 120 -22.77 2.39 -4.54
N VAL A 121 -22.11 2.29 -5.71
CA VAL A 121 -20.66 2.23 -5.78
C VAL A 121 -20.04 3.49 -5.18
N LEU A 122 -20.50 4.68 -5.56
CA LEU A 122 -20.01 5.93 -4.99
C LEU A 122 -20.23 5.99 -3.47
N ALA A 123 -21.40 5.60 -2.97
CA ALA A 123 -21.67 5.55 -1.53
C ALA A 123 -20.69 4.59 -0.81
N GLY A 124 -20.42 3.43 -1.43
CA GLY A 124 -19.42 2.48 -0.97
C GLY A 124 -18.01 3.05 -0.95
N ASP A 125 -17.61 3.76 -2.01
CA ASP A 125 -16.31 4.42 -2.14
C ASP A 125 -16.09 5.46 -1.04
N LEU A 126 -17.08 6.29 -0.79
CA LEU A 126 -17.05 7.29 0.28
C LEU A 126 -16.93 6.64 1.66
N ALA A 127 -17.70 5.59 1.92
CA ALA A 127 -17.61 4.83 3.17
C ALA A 127 -16.24 4.13 3.31
N LEU A 128 -15.70 3.60 2.20
CA LEU A 128 -14.41 2.94 2.15
C LEU A 128 -13.28 3.91 2.46
N LEU A 129 -13.29 5.13 1.89
CA LEU A 129 -12.31 6.19 2.18
C LEU A 129 -12.30 6.60 3.66
N ARG A 130 -13.45 6.57 4.32
CA ARG A 130 -13.57 6.86 5.76
C ARG A 130 -13.15 5.70 6.66
N GLY A 131 -12.95 4.49 6.10
CA GLY A 131 -12.74 3.28 6.89
C GLY A 131 -14.05 2.72 7.49
N GLU A 132 -15.21 3.17 7.05
CA GLU A 132 -16.53 2.62 7.42
C GLU A 132 -16.79 1.33 6.63
N TYR A 133 -15.97 0.30 6.89
CA TYR A 133 -15.92 -0.93 6.08
C TYR A 133 -17.25 -1.68 6.01
N ALA A 134 -18.05 -1.66 7.10
CA ALA A 134 -19.35 -2.33 7.10
C ALA A 134 -20.34 -1.64 6.16
N SER A 135 -20.38 -0.31 6.17
CA SER A 135 -21.21 0.48 5.27
C SER A 135 -20.74 0.34 3.81
N ALA A 136 -19.42 0.35 3.58
CA ALA A 136 -18.85 0.12 2.25
C ALA A 136 -19.23 -1.27 1.71
N GLU A 137 -19.09 -2.31 2.53
CA GLU A 137 -19.44 -3.67 2.17
C GLU A 137 -20.93 -3.83 1.83
N ALA A 138 -21.82 -3.16 2.59
CA ALA A 138 -23.26 -3.16 2.32
C ALA A 138 -23.58 -2.47 0.99
N ALA A 139 -22.99 -1.30 0.73
CA ALA A 139 -23.22 -0.54 -0.50
C ALA A 139 -22.73 -1.29 -1.75
N TYR A 140 -21.52 -1.89 -1.69
CA TYR A 140 -21.02 -2.66 -2.82
C TYR A 140 -21.80 -3.96 -3.05
N ARG A 141 -22.32 -4.62 -2.01
CA ARG A 141 -23.22 -5.77 -2.20
C ARG A 141 -24.50 -5.37 -2.90
N GLU A 142 -25.05 -4.22 -2.57
CA GLU A 142 -26.24 -3.73 -3.24
C GLU A 142 -25.95 -3.40 -4.71
N ALA A 143 -24.85 -2.72 -5.00
CA ALA A 143 -24.41 -2.50 -6.38
C ALA A 143 -24.23 -3.82 -7.16
N LEU A 144 -23.65 -4.86 -6.54
CA LEU A 144 -23.46 -6.17 -7.16
C LEU A 144 -24.74 -7.00 -7.24
N ARG A 145 -25.74 -6.72 -6.41
CA ARG A 145 -27.07 -7.31 -6.53
C ARG A 145 -27.78 -6.80 -7.79
N LEU A 146 -27.62 -5.50 -8.07
CA LEU A 146 -28.17 -4.84 -9.25
C LEU A 146 -27.41 -5.22 -10.53
N LEU A 147 -26.07 -5.19 -10.47
CA LEU A 147 -25.18 -5.55 -11.58
C LEU A 147 -24.07 -6.50 -11.11
N PRO A 148 -24.27 -7.83 -11.18
CA PRO A 148 -23.29 -8.82 -10.69
C PRO A 148 -21.91 -8.74 -11.36
N GLY A 149 -21.85 -8.22 -12.58
CA GLY A 149 -20.62 -8.06 -13.36
C GLY A 149 -19.86 -6.75 -13.12
N HIS A 150 -20.32 -5.86 -12.21
CA HIS A 150 -19.71 -4.55 -12.03
C HIS A 150 -18.27 -4.66 -11.50
N PRO A 151 -17.22 -4.39 -12.32
CA PRO A 151 -15.84 -4.71 -11.96
C PRO A 151 -15.34 -3.86 -10.79
N GLY A 152 -15.66 -2.55 -10.77
CA GLY A 152 -15.26 -1.64 -9.72
C GLY A 152 -15.86 -2.01 -8.36
N ALA A 153 -17.15 -2.38 -8.31
CA ALA A 153 -17.82 -2.79 -7.08
C ALA A 153 -17.18 -4.07 -6.49
N ARG A 154 -16.81 -5.06 -7.33
CA ARG A 154 -16.15 -6.29 -6.86
C ARG A 154 -14.78 -6.02 -6.28
N VAL A 155 -13.94 -5.26 -7.00
CA VAL A 155 -12.59 -4.90 -6.51
C VAL A 155 -12.71 -4.14 -5.20
N ASN A 156 -13.58 -3.14 -5.14
CA ASN A 156 -13.74 -2.30 -3.95
C ASN A 156 -14.38 -3.05 -2.77
N LEU A 157 -15.26 -4.03 -3.04
CA LEU A 157 -15.74 -4.96 -2.02
C LEU A 157 -14.59 -5.79 -1.44
N GLY A 158 -13.71 -6.30 -2.31
CA GLY A 158 -12.49 -6.98 -1.90
C GLY A 158 -11.62 -6.09 -1.02
N LEU A 159 -11.41 -4.83 -1.42
CA LEU A 159 -10.67 -3.83 -0.64
C LEU A 159 -11.33 -3.53 0.72
N ALA A 160 -12.66 -3.43 0.77
CA ALA A 160 -13.40 -3.24 2.03
C ALA A 160 -13.19 -4.42 2.99
N ARG A 161 -13.12 -5.64 2.48
CA ARG A 161 -12.85 -6.86 3.26
C ARG A 161 -11.40 -7.00 3.68
N LEU A 162 -10.44 -6.48 2.89
CA LEU A 162 -9.00 -6.43 3.19
C LEU A 162 -8.60 -5.22 4.03
N ARG A 163 -9.48 -4.67 4.81
CA ARG A 163 -9.29 -3.43 5.59
C ARG A 163 -8.00 -3.35 6.42
N TRP A 164 -7.38 -4.47 6.74
CA TRP A 164 -6.14 -4.54 7.51
C TRP A 164 -4.88 -4.46 6.63
N GLU A 165 -5.01 -4.62 5.29
CA GLU A 165 -3.91 -4.54 4.34
C GLU A 165 -3.70 -3.15 3.77
N HIS A 166 -4.73 -2.30 3.85
CA HIS A 166 -4.68 -0.98 3.25
C HIS A 166 -4.46 0.11 4.28
N PRO A 167 -3.28 0.75 4.30
CA PRO A 167 -3.12 2.04 4.96
C PRO A 167 -3.94 3.07 4.17
N ARG A 168 -5.12 3.38 4.65
CA ARG A 168 -5.97 4.39 4.01
C ARG A 168 -5.68 5.75 4.60
N ALA A 169 -5.80 6.76 3.75
CA ALA A 169 -5.86 8.13 4.22
C ALA A 169 -6.99 8.24 5.26
N HIS A 170 -6.63 8.57 6.48
CA HIS A 170 -7.58 8.75 7.55
C HIS A 170 -8.15 10.15 7.42
N HIS A 171 -9.45 10.26 7.16
CA HIS A 171 -10.11 11.55 7.01
C HIS A 171 -11.25 11.70 8.00
N ASP A 172 -11.29 12.83 8.70
CA ASP A 172 -12.44 13.22 9.49
C ASP A 172 -13.28 14.25 8.69
N PRO A 173 -14.52 13.90 8.31
CA PRO A 173 -15.36 14.81 7.55
C PRO A 173 -15.77 16.07 8.31
N ALA A 174 -15.62 16.08 9.64
CA ALA A 174 -15.88 17.26 10.44
C ALA A 174 -14.76 18.30 10.34
N TRP A 175 -13.59 17.91 9.85
CA TRP A 175 -12.43 18.76 9.77
C TRP A 175 -12.13 19.13 8.31
N PRO A 176 -11.82 20.39 8.04
CA PRO A 176 -11.39 20.84 6.72
C PRO A 176 -9.91 20.44 6.48
N VAL A 177 -9.63 19.16 6.52
CA VAL A 177 -8.27 18.62 6.43
C VAL A 177 -8.14 17.83 5.15
N ASP A 178 -7.04 18.02 4.42
CA ASP A 178 -6.72 17.24 3.23
C ASP A 178 -6.55 15.75 3.60
N PRO A 179 -7.31 14.85 2.97
CA PRO A 179 -7.12 13.41 3.14
C PRO A 179 -5.68 12.93 2.88
N ARG A 180 -4.93 13.64 2.02
CA ARG A 180 -3.51 13.35 1.76
C ARG A 180 -2.64 13.63 2.97
N GLU A 181 -2.90 14.73 3.68
CA GLU A 181 -2.15 15.07 4.90
C GLU A 181 -2.44 14.12 6.05
N THR A 182 -3.70 13.70 6.22
CA THR A 182 -4.04 12.70 7.24
C THR A 182 -3.40 11.35 6.94
N GLY A 183 -3.35 10.95 5.67
CA GLY A 183 -2.64 9.75 5.23
C GLY A 183 -1.13 9.85 5.46
N ARG A 184 -0.55 11.03 5.25
CA ARG A 184 0.87 11.33 5.53
C ARG A 184 1.17 11.23 7.03
N ALA A 185 0.35 11.85 7.87
CA ALA A 185 0.48 11.80 9.33
C ALA A 185 0.37 10.36 9.85
N ARG A 186 -0.60 9.58 9.35
CA ARG A 186 -0.77 8.17 9.70
C ARG A 186 0.47 7.34 9.34
N ARG A 187 0.98 7.50 8.13
CA ARG A 187 2.20 6.79 7.68
C ARG A 187 3.41 7.20 8.49
N ALA A 188 3.57 8.48 8.78
CA ALA A 188 4.67 8.99 9.60
C ALA A 188 4.68 8.34 10.99
N LEU A 189 3.52 8.25 11.66
CA LEU A 189 3.38 7.59 12.97
C LEU A 189 3.63 6.08 12.90
N ALA A 190 3.11 5.40 11.87
CA ALA A 190 3.33 3.96 11.69
C ALA A 190 4.81 3.64 11.43
N THR A 191 5.49 4.46 10.61
CA THR A 191 6.90 4.29 10.30
C THR A 191 7.77 4.64 11.51
N TRP A 192 7.46 5.74 12.21
CA TRP A 192 8.12 6.11 13.45
C TRP A 192 8.07 4.97 14.49
N SER A 193 6.88 4.48 14.76
CA SER A 193 6.63 3.39 15.70
C SER A 193 7.46 2.13 15.36
N ARG A 194 7.52 1.75 14.08
CA ARG A 194 8.32 0.60 13.62
C ARG A 194 9.81 0.84 13.75
N GLN A 195 10.29 2.02 13.31
CA GLN A 195 11.70 2.37 13.35
C GLN A 195 12.24 2.40 14.79
N ILE A 196 11.49 3.04 15.72
CA ILE A 196 11.89 3.11 17.12
C ILE A 196 11.94 1.71 17.73
N ARG A 197 10.92 0.87 17.55
CA ARG A 197 10.94 -0.50 18.09
C ARG A 197 12.09 -1.33 17.55
N THR A 198 12.39 -1.22 16.23
CA THR A 198 13.53 -1.93 15.64
C THR A 198 14.85 -1.44 16.22
N LEU A 199 15.03 -0.13 16.35
CA LEU A 199 16.23 0.46 16.94
C LEU A 199 16.42 0.00 18.39
N LEU A 200 15.35 0.09 19.21
CA LEU A 200 15.40 -0.32 20.61
C LEU A 200 15.68 -1.83 20.77
N ALA A 201 15.11 -2.65 19.88
CA ALA A 201 15.35 -4.09 19.91
C ALA A 201 16.82 -4.43 19.63
N VAL A 202 17.41 -3.82 18.59
CA VAL A 202 18.84 -4.00 18.27
C VAL A 202 19.71 -3.45 19.40
N ALA A 203 19.36 -2.27 19.93
CA ALA A 203 20.10 -1.64 21.01
C ALA A 203 20.04 -2.46 22.31
N LEU A 204 18.89 -3.05 22.63
CA LEU A 204 18.75 -3.90 23.80
C LEU A 204 19.66 -5.13 23.72
N VAL A 205 19.72 -5.78 22.54
CA VAL A 205 20.66 -6.89 22.30
C VAL A 205 22.11 -6.42 22.49
N ALA A 206 22.48 -5.26 21.93
CA ALA A 206 23.83 -4.73 22.06
C ALA A 206 24.17 -4.37 23.50
N VAL A 207 23.28 -3.73 24.24
CA VAL A 207 23.46 -3.39 25.69
C VAL A 207 23.62 -4.65 26.50
N CYS A 208 22.74 -5.65 26.34
CA CYS A 208 22.85 -6.91 27.08
C CYS A 208 24.14 -7.67 26.74
N ALA A 209 24.53 -7.73 25.47
CA ALA A 209 25.77 -8.38 25.07
C ALA A 209 27.00 -7.67 25.63
N THR A 210 27.00 -6.33 25.69
CA THR A 210 28.10 -5.54 26.23
C THR A 210 28.21 -5.71 27.73
N GLU A 211 27.11 -5.72 28.46
CA GLU A 211 27.10 -5.86 29.90
C GLU A 211 27.38 -7.31 30.32
N PHE A 212 26.54 -8.25 29.87
CA PHE A 212 26.60 -9.65 30.34
C PHE A 212 27.64 -10.49 29.61
N GLY A 213 27.93 -10.17 28.33
CA GLY A 213 28.93 -10.89 27.53
C GLY A 213 30.36 -10.41 27.80
N PHE A 214 30.56 -9.11 27.97
CA PHE A 214 31.88 -8.51 28.10
C PHE A 214 32.16 -7.86 29.47
N GLY A 215 31.14 -7.78 30.35
CA GLY A 215 31.28 -7.15 31.68
C GLY A 215 31.51 -5.62 31.61
N LEU A 216 31.15 -4.97 30.50
CA LEU A 216 31.41 -3.55 30.26
C LEU A 216 30.17 -2.69 30.52
N ALA A 217 29.64 -2.70 31.76
CA ALA A 217 28.42 -2.01 32.14
C ALA A 217 28.44 -0.49 31.86
N SER A 218 29.56 0.18 32.10
CA SER A 218 29.72 1.61 31.80
C SER A 218 29.63 1.91 30.31
N VAL A 219 30.23 1.08 29.46
CA VAL A 219 30.15 1.19 27.99
C VAL A 219 28.72 0.92 27.55
N ALA A 220 28.05 -0.09 28.10
CA ALA A 220 26.66 -0.41 27.85
C ALA A 220 25.74 0.78 28.20
N ARG A 221 25.96 1.44 29.34
CA ARG A 221 25.19 2.62 29.75
C ARG A 221 25.39 3.81 28.81
N VAL A 222 26.64 4.13 28.45
CA VAL A 222 26.94 5.23 27.51
C VAL A 222 26.35 4.93 26.15
N GLY A 223 26.55 3.72 25.63
CA GLY A 223 25.97 3.28 24.37
C GLY A 223 24.43 3.33 24.35
N GLY A 224 23.82 2.87 25.47
CA GLY A 224 22.38 2.98 25.68
C GLY A 224 21.87 4.43 25.67
N GLY A 225 22.62 5.34 26.29
CA GLY A 225 22.32 6.78 26.24
C GLY A 225 22.40 7.39 24.86
N LEU A 226 23.39 7.00 24.04
CA LEU A 226 23.52 7.43 22.66
C LEU A 226 22.32 6.94 21.81
N VAL A 227 21.81 5.74 22.06
CA VAL A 227 20.60 5.24 21.41
C VAL A 227 19.40 6.09 21.77
N LEU A 228 19.26 6.54 23.03
CA LEU A 228 18.17 7.44 23.42
C LEU A 228 18.25 8.80 22.69
N LEU A 229 19.45 9.32 22.47
CA LEU A 229 19.64 10.51 21.63
C LEU A 229 19.21 10.26 20.17
N ALA A 230 19.53 9.09 19.63
CA ALA A 230 19.06 8.70 18.29
C ALA A 230 17.52 8.55 18.24
N VAL A 231 16.91 7.96 19.26
CA VAL A 231 15.44 7.89 19.41
C VAL A 231 14.83 9.29 19.41
N LEU A 232 15.42 10.22 20.17
CA LEU A 232 14.96 11.60 20.23
C LEU A 232 15.09 12.28 18.86
N ALA A 233 16.23 12.14 18.20
CA ALA A 233 16.48 12.73 16.87
C ALA A 233 15.48 12.20 15.81
N ILE A 234 15.24 10.89 15.78
CA ILE A 234 14.25 10.27 14.89
C ILE A 234 12.85 10.80 15.22
N THR A 235 12.50 10.91 16.50
CA THR A 235 11.20 11.39 16.95
C THR A 235 10.98 12.85 16.52
N LEU A 236 11.95 13.73 16.74
CA LEU A 236 11.88 15.13 16.33
C LEU A 236 11.75 15.25 14.80
N ARG A 237 12.59 14.52 14.04
CA ARG A 237 12.53 14.52 12.58
C ARG A 237 11.16 14.06 12.06
N ARG A 238 10.55 13.04 12.68
CA ARG A 238 9.24 12.54 12.29
C ARG A 238 8.11 13.45 12.77
N ALA A 239 8.25 14.06 13.95
CA ALA A 239 7.29 15.03 14.46
C ALA A 239 7.09 16.21 13.52
N HIS A 240 8.16 16.73 12.93
CA HIS A 240 8.08 17.79 11.92
C HIS A 240 7.26 17.40 10.68
N ARG A 241 7.19 16.11 10.36
CA ARG A 241 6.41 15.60 9.21
C ARG A 241 4.93 15.41 9.54
N VAL A 242 4.57 15.40 10.81
CA VAL A 242 3.18 15.32 11.27
C VAL A 242 2.63 16.74 11.44
N ARG A 243 2.18 17.37 10.35
CA ARG A 243 1.67 18.75 10.38
C ARG A 243 0.33 18.90 11.11
N LEU A 244 -0.39 17.80 11.36
CA LEU A 244 -1.76 17.77 11.88
C LEU A 244 -1.83 17.17 13.29
N TRP A 245 -1.06 17.69 14.23
CA TRP A 245 -1.02 17.16 15.61
C TRP A 245 -2.37 17.21 16.32
N SER A 246 -3.19 18.24 16.07
CA SER A 246 -4.54 18.35 16.61
C SER A 246 -5.48 17.23 16.17
N TYR A 247 -5.20 16.61 15.01
CA TYR A 247 -5.97 15.50 14.47
C TYR A 247 -5.50 14.11 14.97
N VAL A 248 -4.26 13.99 15.43
CA VAL A 248 -3.64 12.72 15.84
C VAL A 248 -4.47 11.98 16.90
N PRO A 249 -4.99 12.62 17.98
CA PRO A 249 -5.81 11.91 18.97
C PRO A 249 -7.05 11.26 18.36
N GLY A 250 -7.76 11.98 17.50
CA GLY A 250 -8.94 11.45 16.79
C GLY A 250 -8.59 10.29 15.85
N MET A 251 -7.44 10.37 15.19
CA MET A 251 -6.93 9.31 14.32
C MET A 251 -6.58 8.05 15.13
N LEU A 252 -5.90 8.19 16.26
CA LEU A 252 -5.54 7.08 17.15
C LEU A 252 -6.79 6.42 17.76
N ALA A 253 -7.79 7.20 18.14
CA ALA A 253 -9.05 6.68 18.65
C ALA A 253 -9.82 5.83 17.62
N ARG A 254 -9.69 6.13 16.33
CA ARG A 254 -10.36 5.41 15.24
C ARG A 254 -9.57 4.23 14.67
N ASP A 255 -8.23 4.31 14.69
CA ASP A 255 -7.34 3.25 14.21
C ASP A 255 -6.72 2.51 15.40
N LEU A 256 -7.43 1.51 15.91
CA LEU A 256 -6.98 0.71 17.06
C LEU A 256 -5.59 0.11 16.86
N TRP A 257 -5.25 -0.32 15.64
CA TRP A 257 -3.97 -0.94 15.36
C TRP A 257 -2.81 0.06 15.37
N LEU A 258 -3.04 1.26 14.85
CA LEU A 258 -2.07 2.34 14.94
C LEU A 258 -1.90 2.79 16.39
N SER A 259 -3.00 2.96 17.12
CA SER A 259 -3.00 3.32 18.54
C SER A 259 -2.21 2.32 19.35
N THR A 260 -2.50 1.02 19.20
CA THR A 260 -1.76 -0.05 19.90
C THR A 260 -0.28 -0.06 19.52
N SER A 261 0.05 0.13 18.24
CA SER A 261 1.45 0.21 17.78
C SER A 261 2.20 1.38 18.41
N VAL A 262 1.58 2.55 18.48
CA VAL A 262 2.15 3.75 19.12
C VAL A 262 2.30 3.52 20.62
N SER A 263 1.29 3.01 21.31
CA SER A 263 1.32 2.75 22.75
C SER A 263 2.42 1.76 23.14
N ILE A 264 2.54 0.64 22.41
CA ILE A 264 3.63 -0.33 22.62
C ILE A 264 5.00 0.32 22.43
N THR A 265 5.13 1.23 21.45
CA THR A 265 6.39 1.93 21.21
C THR A 265 6.74 2.84 22.40
N LEU A 266 5.76 3.57 22.92
CA LEU A 266 5.97 4.42 24.11
C LEU A 266 6.37 3.59 25.35
N VAL A 267 5.68 2.48 25.58
CA VAL A 267 6.04 1.53 26.66
C VAL A 267 7.45 0.97 26.46
N ALA A 268 7.82 0.62 25.23
CA ALA A 268 9.15 0.13 24.90
C ALA A 268 10.23 1.18 25.16
N VAL A 269 9.99 2.43 24.80
CA VAL A 269 10.91 3.54 25.12
C VAL A 269 11.05 3.70 26.64
N ALA A 270 9.94 3.71 27.38
CA ALA A 270 9.96 3.85 28.84
C ALA A 270 10.72 2.68 29.50
N ALA A 271 10.47 1.45 29.06
CA ALA A 271 11.19 0.27 29.56
C ALA A 271 12.69 0.35 29.24
N TYR A 272 13.07 0.78 28.05
CA TYR A 272 14.47 0.94 27.66
C TYR A 272 15.18 2.02 28.50
N VAL A 273 14.51 3.16 28.75
CA VAL A 273 15.01 4.20 29.62
C VAL A 273 15.26 3.64 31.04
N ALA A 274 14.31 2.86 31.57
CA ALA A 274 14.44 2.23 32.87
C ALA A 274 15.64 1.26 32.91
N VAL A 275 15.82 0.42 31.91
CA VAL A 275 16.98 -0.50 31.81
C VAL A 275 18.28 0.29 31.81
N VAL A 276 18.43 1.31 30.96
CA VAL A 276 19.66 2.11 30.88
C VAL A 276 19.93 2.88 32.20
N ALA A 277 18.88 3.32 32.90
CA ALA A 277 19.03 4.03 34.18
C ALA A 277 19.49 3.11 35.31
N ILE A 278 19.11 1.85 35.31
CA ILE A 278 19.48 0.86 36.33
C ILE A 278 20.93 0.37 36.15
N LEU A 279 21.50 0.47 34.94
CA LEU A 279 22.88 0.07 34.70
C LEU A 279 23.87 0.80 35.60
N PRO A 280 24.83 0.10 36.24
CA PRO A 280 25.80 0.73 37.14
C PRO A 280 26.63 1.80 36.41
N ALA A 281 26.90 2.89 37.12
CA ALA A 281 27.71 3.99 36.58
C ALA A 281 29.21 3.75 36.78
N GLU A 282 29.56 2.90 37.76
CA GLU A 282 30.95 2.60 38.12
C GLU A 282 31.53 1.51 37.22
N ILE A 283 32.78 1.61 36.85
CA ILE A 283 33.53 0.59 36.14
C ILE A 283 33.81 -0.55 37.13
N PRO A 284 33.16 -1.73 37.01
CA PRO A 284 33.48 -2.83 37.93
C PRO A 284 34.92 -3.27 37.69
N PRO A 285 35.63 -3.73 38.76
CA PRO A 285 36.93 -4.32 38.60
C PRO A 285 36.87 -5.52 37.65
N PRO A 286 37.91 -5.80 36.86
CA PRO A 286 37.90 -6.86 35.89
C PRO A 286 37.58 -8.19 36.56
N LEU A 287 36.42 -8.75 36.22
CA LEU A 287 36.00 -10.06 36.72
C LEU A 287 36.86 -11.15 36.06
N SER A 288 37.75 -11.73 36.83
CA SER A 288 38.52 -12.91 36.45
C SER A 288 37.68 -14.19 36.68
N GLY A 289 36.76 -14.46 35.80
CA GLY A 289 35.97 -15.71 35.80
C GLY A 289 34.86 -15.74 34.77
N PRO A 290 34.43 -16.94 34.32
CA PRO A 290 33.28 -17.05 33.38
C PRO A 290 32.02 -16.52 34.11
N VAL A 291 31.36 -15.54 33.48
CA VAL A 291 30.14 -14.93 34.02
C VAL A 291 28.98 -15.94 33.88
N PRO A 292 28.45 -16.46 35.03
CA PRO A 292 27.28 -17.33 34.98
C PRO A 292 26.05 -16.49 34.57
N GLY A 293 25.34 -16.83 33.51
CA GLY A 293 24.07 -16.20 33.18
C GLY A 293 23.95 -15.61 31.76
N VAL A 294 25.02 -15.63 30.97
CA VAL A 294 25.03 -15.14 29.58
C VAL A 294 23.87 -15.73 28.69
N PRO A 295 23.53 -17.03 28.76
CA PRO A 295 22.45 -17.58 27.94
C PRO A 295 21.09 -16.94 28.24
N GLY A 296 20.72 -16.74 29.49
CA GLY A 296 19.42 -16.18 29.88
C GLY A 296 19.25 -14.73 29.47
N ALA A 297 20.31 -13.90 29.56
CA ALA A 297 20.24 -12.50 29.13
C ALA A 297 20.13 -12.35 27.61
N LEU A 298 20.81 -13.19 26.83
CA LEU A 298 20.65 -13.22 25.36
C LEU A 298 19.23 -13.61 24.96
N TRP A 299 18.65 -14.62 25.60
CA TRP A 299 17.28 -15.04 25.35
C TRP A 299 16.26 -13.97 25.75
N ALA A 300 16.44 -13.30 26.88
CA ALA A 300 15.62 -12.16 27.30
C ALA A 300 15.68 -11.01 26.27
N SER A 301 16.88 -10.76 25.72
CA SER A 301 17.07 -9.75 24.67
C SER A 301 16.36 -10.12 23.37
N LEU A 302 16.42 -11.39 22.94
CA LEU A 302 15.69 -11.90 21.80
C LEU A 302 14.17 -11.84 22.00
N ALA A 303 13.68 -12.17 23.21
CA ALA A 303 12.28 -12.01 23.58
C ALA A 303 11.85 -10.55 23.47
N GLY A 304 12.65 -9.63 24.01
CA GLY A 304 12.44 -8.21 23.88
C GLY A 304 12.38 -7.78 22.42
N LEU A 305 13.30 -8.28 21.57
CA LEU A 305 13.29 -8.04 20.13
C LEU A 305 11.98 -8.46 19.48
N VAL A 306 11.51 -9.67 19.76
CA VAL A 306 10.26 -10.21 19.19
C VAL A 306 9.04 -9.41 19.69
N LEU A 307 8.95 -9.18 20.99
CA LEU A 307 7.82 -8.46 21.60
C LEU A 307 7.78 -6.99 21.17
N LEU A 308 8.92 -6.31 21.18
CA LEU A 308 9.02 -4.88 20.82
C LEU A 308 8.78 -4.63 19.35
N ASN A 309 9.03 -5.58 18.46
CA ASN A 309 8.71 -5.43 17.03
C ASN A 309 7.24 -5.69 16.67
N GLY A 310 6.40 -5.95 17.67
CA GLY A 310 4.95 -6.11 17.46
C GLY A 310 4.56 -7.41 16.77
N VAL A 311 5.42 -8.45 16.81
CA VAL A 311 5.12 -9.77 16.25
C VAL A 311 3.87 -10.34 16.92
N VAL A 312 3.72 -10.19 18.22
CA VAL A 312 2.52 -10.61 18.97
C VAL A 312 1.25 -9.94 18.43
N LEU A 313 1.32 -8.63 18.17
CA LEU A 313 0.22 -7.88 17.56
C LEU A 313 -0.09 -8.38 16.14
N LEU A 314 0.94 -8.65 15.36
CA LEU A 314 0.79 -9.20 14.02
C LEU A 314 0.09 -10.56 14.07
N VAL A 315 0.53 -11.44 14.96
CA VAL A 315 -0.05 -12.77 15.18
C VAL A 315 -1.51 -12.68 15.62
N LEU A 316 -1.81 -11.87 16.63
CA LEU A 316 -3.18 -11.64 17.09
C LEU A 316 -4.09 -11.12 15.96
N ARG A 317 -3.60 -10.15 15.21
CA ARG A 317 -4.33 -9.60 14.06
C ARG A 317 -4.62 -10.65 13.01
N VAL A 318 -3.61 -11.46 12.65
CA VAL A 318 -3.77 -12.58 11.71
C VAL A 318 -4.80 -13.58 12.19
N LEU A 319 -4.72 -13.99 13.45
CA LEU A 319 -5.66 -14.95 14.04
C LEU A 319 -7.09 -14.41 14.04
N VAL A 320 -7.30 -13.16 14.46
CA VAL A 320 -8.62 -12.51 14.47
C VAL A 320 -9.19 -12.40 13.05
N GLU A 321 -8.38 -11.98 12.08
CA GLU A 321 -8.86 -11.83 10.69
C GLU A 321 -9.07 -13.20 10.02
N ALA A 322 -8.21 -14.19 10.29
CA ALA A 322 -8.43 -15.58 9.83
C ALA A 322 -9.71 -16.18 10.43
N TRP A 323 -9.94 -15.96 11.71
CA TRP A 323 -11.19 -16.38 12.37
C TRP A 323 -12.43 -15.76 11.73
N ARG A 324 -12.34 -14.50 11.32
CA ARG A 324 -13.40 -13.78 10.60
C ARG A 324 -13.51 -14.16 9.13
N GLY A 325 -12.54 -14.87 8.56
CA GLY A 325 -12.50 -15.33 7.17
C GLY A 325 -12.44 -14.20 6.13
N ARG A 326 -12.11 -12.98 6.52
CA ARG A 326 -12.13 -11.79 5.65
C ARG A 326 -11.12 -11.81 4.50
N PRO A 327 -9.83 -12.16 4.71
CA PRO A 327 -8.84 -12.15 3.64
C PRO A 327 -9.23 -13.04 2.46
N PHE A 328 -9.79 -14.21 2.74
CA PHE A 328 -10.17 -15.17 1.69
C PHE A 328 -11.44 -14.77 0.96
N ARG A 329 -12.39 -14.14 1.65
CA ARG A 329 -13.55 -13.54 0.99
C ARG A 329 -13.15 -12.38 0.08
N ALA A 330 -12.16 -11.57 0.51
CA ALA A 330 -11.61 -10.51 -0.31
C ALA A 330 -10.93 -11.05 -1.57
N LEU A 331 -10.11 -12.10 -1.41
CA LEU A 331 -9.45 -12.76 -2.54
C LEU A 331 -10.45 -13.38 -3.51
N ALA A 332 -11.55 -13.95 -3.00
CA ALA A 332 -12.62 -14.47 -3.83
C ALA A 332 -13.24 -13.38 -4.73
N GLU A 333 -13.45 -12.18 -4.18
CA GLU A 333 -13.95 -11.05 -4.98
C GLU A 333 -12.93 -10.58 -6.02
N PHE A 334 -11.64 -10.52 -5.69
CA PHE A 334 -10.61 -10.16 -6.66
C PHE A 334 -10.51 -11.17 -7.81
N VAL A 335 -10.61 -12.47 -7.50
CA VAL A 335 -10.64 -13.52 -8.54
C VAL A 335 -11.87 -13.42 -9.40
N ALA A 336 -13.03 -13.08 -8.82
CA ALA A 336 -14.30 -12.94 -9.53
C ALA A 336 -14.40 -11.64 -10.34
N ALA A 337 -13.54 -10.65 -10.10
CA ALA A 337 -13.54 -9.36 -10.79
C ALA A 337 -13.06 -9.44 -12.25
N GLY A 338 -12.54 -10.59 -12.70
CA GLY A 338 -12.24 -10.83 -14.10
C GLY A 338 -10.77 -11.06 -14.45
N ASP A 339 -10.51 -11.15 -15.75
CA ASP A 339 -9.23 -11.54 -16.35
C ASP A 339 -8.15 -10.44 -16.35
N ASP A 340 -8.36 -9.35 -15.67
CA ASP A 340 -7.37 -8.28 -15.59
C ASP A 340 -6.06 -8.81 -14.97
N ARG A 341 -4.95 -8.58 -15.67
CA ARG A 341 -3.60 -8.92 -15.20
C ARG A 341 -3.30 -8.27 -13.86
N THR A 342 -3.84 -7.08 -13.61
CA THR A 342 -3.68 -6.33 -12.36
C THR A 342 -4.40 -7.03 -11.22
N ALA A 343 -5.64 -7.48 -11.42
CA ALA A 343 -6.39 -8.21 -10.40
C ALA A 343 -5.71 -9.54 -10.04
N ARG A 344 -5.24 -10.30 -11.03
CA ARG A 344 -4.47 -11.54 -10.80
C ARG A 344 -3.18 -11.30 -10.04
N ARG A 345 -2.48 -10.22 -10.33
CA ARG A 345 -1.26 -9.82 -9.64
C ARG A 345 -1.54 -9.42 -8.20
N ASP A 346 -2.59 -8.63 -7.95
CA ASP A 346 -3.00 -8.21 -6.61
C ASP A 346 -3.41 -9.41 -5.76
N VAL A 347 -4.08 -10.40 -6.37
CA VAL A 347 -4.38 -11.70 -5.74
C VAL A 347 -3.11 -12.43 -5.36
N ASN A 348 -2.14 -12.57 -6.27
CA ASN A 348 -0.89 -13.27 -5.99
C ASN A 348 -0.09 -12.58 -4.87
N VAL A 349 0.05 -11.26 -4.92
CA VAL A 349 0.72 -10.48 -3.87
C VAL A 349 0.04 -10.66 -2.52
N THR A 350 -1.30 -10.64 -2.49
CA THR A 350 -2.06 -10.83 -1.25
C THR A 350 -1.89 -12.24 -0.69
N LEU A 351 -1.86 -13.27 -1.55
CA LEU A 351 -1.58 -14.65 -1.13
C LEU A 351 -0.18 -14.78 -0.53
N TRP A 352 0.83 -14.11 -1.09
CA TRP A 352 2.17 -14.09 -0.52
C TRP A 352 2.22 -13.37 0.82
N LEU A 353 1.51 -12.27 1.00
CA LEU A 353 1.37 -11.60 2.31
C LEU A 353 0.73 -12.53 3.34
N VAL A 354 -0.31 -13.25 2.95
CA VAL A 354 -0.94 -14.25 3.82
C VAL A 354 0.05 -15.35 4.18
N ALA A 355 0.81 -15.87 3.20
CA ALA A 355 1.80 -16.93 3.43
C ALA A 355 2.90 -16.50 4.41
N VAL A 356 3.44 -15.28 4.27
CA VAL A 356 4.42 -14.73 5.22
C VAL A 356 3.87 -14.65 6.64
N ARG A 357 2.61 -14.24 6.77
CA ARG A 357 1.97 -14.13 8.07
C ARG A 357 1.65 -15.50 8.68
N VAL A 358 1.21 -16.45 7.87
CA VAL A 358 1.02 -17.83 8.30
C VAL A 358 2.34 -18.40 8.83
N TRP A 359 3.45 -18.16 8.13
CA TRP A 359 4.78 -18.56 8.58
C TRP A 359 5.23 -17.84 9.86
N SER A 360 4.91 -16.55 10.02
CA SER A 360 5.34 -15.76 11.18
C SER A 360 4.76 -16.28 12.52
N VAL A 361 3.61 -16.97 12.49
CA VAL A 361 2.98 -17.50 13.70
C VAL A 361 3.81 -18.63 14.31
N PRO A 362 4.11 -19.75 13.61
CA PRO A 362 4.93 -20.81 14.19
C PRO A 362 6.37 -20.35 14.46
N ALA A 363 6.92 -19.40 13.68
CA ALA A 363 8.22 -18.80 13.97
C ALA A 363 8.22 -18.03 15.30
N ALA A 364 7.19 -17.24 15.57
CA ALA A 364 7.05 -16.53 16.83
C ALA A 364 6.85 -17.48 18.02
N VAL A 365 6.07 -18.56 17.82
CA VAL A 365 5.88 -19.59 18.84
C VAL A 365 7.19 -20.30 19.13
N ALA A 366 7.98 -20.67 18.13
CA ALA A 366 9.28 -21.31 18.32
C ALA A 366 10.23 -20.40 19.13
N VAL A 367 10.30 -19.10 18.78
CA VAL A 367 11.08 -18.14 19.58
C VAL A 367 10.57 -18.04 21.01
N ALA A 368 9.25 -18.00 21.22
CA ALA A 368 8.66 -17.94 22.56
C ALA A 368 9.01 -19.19 23.40
N VAL A 369 8.97 -20.38 22.81
CA VAL A 369 9.38 -21.63 23.47
C VAL A 369 10.85 -21.58 23.90
N ILE A 370 11.74 -21.15 23.00
CA ILE A 370 13.17 -21.01 23.29
C ILE A 370 13.41 -20.03 24.44
N VAL A 371 12.66 -18.92 24.47
CA VAL A 371 12.82 -17.87 25.48
C VAL A 371 12.28 -18.27 26.84
N LEU A 372 11.12 -18.92 26.86
CA LEU A 372 10.44 -19.31 28.09
C LEU A 372 10.95 -20.65 28.66
N ASP A 373 11.78 -21.34 27.89
CA ASP A 373 12.28 -22.69 28.17
C ASP A 373 11.17 -23.71 28.52
N GLU A 374 10.00 -23.51 27.92
CA GLU A 374 8.80 -24.29 28.21
C GLU A 374 8.18 -24.79 26.90
N ARG A 375 8.36 -26.07 26.61
CA ARG A 375 7.92 -26.68 25.33
C ARG A 375 6.41 -26.73 25.15
N SER A 376 5.63 -26.73 26.23
CA SER A 376 4.17 -26.76 26.17
C SER A 376 3.57 -25.60 25.36
N TRP A 377 4.24 -24.44 25.34
CA TRP A 377 3.85 -23.28 24.51
C TRP A 377 3.84 -23.59 23.01
N ALA A 378 4.58 -24.60 22.55
CA ALA A 378 4.61 -24.99 21.15
C ALA A 378 3.22 -25.48 20.64
N LEU A 379 2.33 -25.90 21.53
CA LEU A 379 0.92 -26.19 21.20
C LEU A 379 0.19 -25.01 20.55
N ALA A 380 0.60 -23.78 20.85
CA ALA A 380 0.03 -22.57 20.24
C ALA A 380 0.23 -22.54 18.72
N ALA A 381 1.23 -23.24 18.18
CA ALA A 381 1.45 -23.34 16.74
C ALA A 381 0.29 -24.05 16.01
N LEU A 382 -0.45 -24.93 16.70
CA LEU A 382 -1.63 -25.61 16.15
C LEU A 382 -2.77 -24.65 15.80
N ALA A 383 -2.73 -23.42 16.29
CA ALA A 383 -3.68 -22.37 15.88
C ALA A 383 -3.67 -22.14 14.36
N VAL A 384 -2.53 -22.36 13.68
CA VAL A 384 -2.40 -22.17 12.22
C VAL A 384 -3.19 -23.23 11.45
N PRO A 385 -2.94 -24.54 11.57
CA PRO A 385 -3.70 -25.55 10.84
C PRO A 385 -5.19 -25.55 11.23
N LEU A 386 -5.53 -25.25 12.48
CA LEU A 386 -6.92 -25.10 12.93
C LEU A 386 -7.61 -23.90 12.25
N ALA A 387 -6.93 -22.75 12.18
CA ALA A 387 -7.46 -21.58 11.50
C ALA A 387 -7.64 -21.82 9.99
N LEU A 388 -6.66 -22.48 9.35
CA LEU A 388 -6.74 -22.84 7.93
C LEU A 388 -7.84 -23.87 7.67
N GLY A 389 -7.99 -24.88 8.52
CA GLY A 389 -9.05 -25.88 8.43
C GLY A 389 -10.44 -25.25 8.58
N ARG A 390 -10.64 -24.41 9.61
CA ARG A 390 -11.89 -23.68 9.81
C ARG A 390 -12.22 -22.75 8.64
N LEU A 391 -11.20 -22.11 8.08
CA LEU A 391 -11.33 -21.24 6.96
C LEU A 391 -11.78 -22.00 5.71
N ARG A 392 -11.18 -23.17 5.43
CA ARG A 392 -11.58 -24.05 4.32
C ARG A 392 -13.05 -24.46 4.43
N VAL A 393 -13.51 -24.78 5.63
CA VAL A 393 -14.91 -25.18 5.87
C VAL A 393 -15.87 -23.99 5.70
N ARG A 394 -15.51 -22.79 6.21
CA ARG A 394 -16.41 -21.63 6.20
C ARG A 394 -16.51 -20.90 4.86
N VAL A 395 -15.43 -20.85 4.11
CA VAL A 395 -15.37 -20.00 2.91
C VAL A 395 -15.58 -20.83 1.65
N GLY A 396 -15.36 -22.17 1.72
CA GLY A 396 -15.21 -23.00 0.53
C GLY A 396 -14.10 -22.40 -0.34
N LEU A 397 -13.09 -23.13 -0.76
CA LEU A 397 -12.12 -22.53 -1.70
C LEU A 397 -12.85 -22.31 -3.04
N PRO A 398 -13.10 -21.05 -3.47
CA PRO A 398 -13.61 -20.81 -4.80
C PRO A 398 -12.66 -21.46 -5.80
N LEU A 399 -13.19 -22.18 -6.78
CA LEU A 399 -12.40 -22.88 -7.81
C LEU A 399 -11.35 -21.96 -8.47
N GLY A 400 -11.67 -20.67 -8.62
CA GLY A 400 -10.75 -19.66 -9.14
C GLY A 400 -9.55 -19.40 -8.21
N LEU A 401 -9.76 -19.37 -6.89
CA LEU A 401 -8.67 -19.15 -5.93
C LEU A 401 -7.76 -20.38 -5.84
N ALA A 402 -8.33 -21.59 -5.90
CA ALA A 402 -7.57 -22.83 -5.98
C ALA A 402 -6.70 -22.87 -7.24
N ARG A 403 -7.21 -22.44 -8.39
CA ARG A 403 -6.42 -22.34 -9.63
C ARG A 403 -5.33 -21.28 -9.56
N ALA A 404 -5.63 -20.11 -9.00
CA ALA A 404 -4.65 -19.03 -8.85
C ALA A 404 -3.52 -19.42 -7.87
N SER A 405 -3.83 -20.12 -6.77
CA SER A 405 -2.82 -20.62 -5.84
C SER A 405 -2.00 -21.77 -6.42
N ALA A 406 -2.63 -22.69 -7.15
CA ALA A 406 -1.96 -23.83 -7.78
C ALA A 406 -0.98 -23.41 -8.90
N SER A 407 -1.15 -22.23 -9.48
CA SER A 407 -0.24 -21.70 -10.50
C SER A 407 1.12 -21.27 -9.94
N ASP A 408 1.22 -20.95 -8.65
CA ASP A 408 2.46 -20.56 -7.98
C ASP A 408 2.95 -21.66 -7.04
N ARG A 409 3.77 -22.59 -7.58
CA ARG A 409 4.32 -23.73 -6.83
C ARG A 409 5.11 -23.30 -5.59
N ALA A 410 5.80 -22.15 -5.65
CA ALA A 410 6.56 -21.65 -4.52
C ALA A 410 5.66 -21.21 -3.37
N LEU A 411 4.53 -20.58 -3.68
CA LEU A 411 3.51 -20.20 -2.68
C LEU A 411 2.92 -21.43 -1.99
N VAL A 412 2.57 -22.46 -2.76
CA VAL A 412 2.04 -23.72 -2.22
C VAL A 412 3.08 -24.38 -1.31
N ALA A 413 4.35 -24.41 -1.73
CA ALA A 413 5.44 -24.94 -0.92
C ALA A 413 5.59 -24.19 0.41
N VAL A 414 5.58 -22.85 0.39
CA VAL A 414 5.67 -22.04 1.62
C VAL A 414 4.51 -22.30 2.57
N LEU A 415 3.29 -22.40 2.06
CA LEU A 415 2.12 -22.68 2.89
C LEU A 415 2.17 -24.11 3.47
N ALA A 416 2.56 -25.10 2.67
CA ALA A 416 2.71 -26.48 3.10
C ALA A 416 3.80 -26.62 4.17
N LEU A 417 4.98 -26.05 3.94
CA LEU A 417 6.09 -26.04 4.91
C LEU A 417 5.68 -25.37 6.22
N SER A 418 4.99 -24.23 6.16
CA SER A 418 4.53 -23.52 7.35
C SER A 418 3.48 -24.31 8.13
N ALA A 419 2.55 -24.98 7.45
CA ALA A 419 1.55 -25.83 8.08
C ALA A 419 2.19 -27.08 8.72
N SER A 420 3.10 -27.74 8.00
CA SER A 420 3.85 -28.92 8.52
C SER A 420 4.71 -28.55 9.72
N ALA A 421 5.42 -27.41 9.67
CA ALA A 421 6.17 -26.90 10.82
C ALA A 421 5.27 -26.65 12.03
N SER A 422 4.08 -26.05 11.81
CA SER A 422 3.11 -25.81 12.89
C SER A 422 2.61 -27.09 13.53
N ILE A 423 2.38 -28.14 12.74
CA ILE A 423 1.95 -29.45 13.24
C ILE A 423 3.07 -30.11 14.06
N LEU A 424 4.30 -30.11 13.53
CA LEU A 424 5.44 -30.71 14.23
C LEU A 424 5.77 -29.97 15.54
N LEU A 425 5.71 -28.65 15.55
CA LEU A 425 5.85 -27.88 16.79
C LEU A 425 4.74 -28.21 17.78
N GLY A 426 3.50 -28.39 17.31
CA GLY A 426 2.39 -28.83 18.15
C GLY A 426 2.60 -30.24 18.75
N VAL A 427 3.13 -31.18 17.97
CA VAL A 427 3.53 -32.50 18.44
C VAL A 427 4.64 -32.38 19.49
N ALA A 428 5.65 -31.56 19.24
CA ALA A 428 6.73 -31.32 20.20
C ALA A 428 6.21 -30.76 21.54
N GLY A 429 5.17 -29.91 21.51
CA GLY A 429 4.54 -29.37 22.71
C GLY A 429 3.64 -30.37 23.45
N ALA A 430 3.04 -31.34 22.74
CA ALA A 430 2.19 -32.36 23.35
C ALA A 430 2.99 -33.55 23.89
N ALA A 431 4.14 -33.86 23.30
CA ALA A 431 4.92 -35.07 23.58
C ALA A 431 5.30 -35.25 25.05
N PRO A 432 5.74 -34.22 25.81
CA PRO A 432 6.06 -34.40 27.24
C PRO A 432 4.86 -34.85 28.07
N ALA A 433 3.67 -34.31 27.80
CA ALA A 433 2.46 -34.69 28.51
C ALA A 433 2.01 -36.14 28.22
N LEU A 434 2.52 -36.74 27.13
CA LEU A 434 2.23 -38.12 26.71
C LEU A 434 3.39 -39.08 27.03
N GLY A 435 4.47 -38.62 27.66
CA GLY A 435 5.66 -39.43 27.95
C GLY A 435 6.45 -39.83 26.71
N LEU A 436 6.36 -39.08 25.63
CA LEU A 436 6.98 -39.34 24.32
C LEU A 436 8.14 -38.36 24.04
N ASP A 437 9.02 -38.13 25.01
CA ASP A 437 10.09 -37.15 24.94
C ASP A 437 10.99 -37.28 23.69
N PRO A 438 11.44 -38.49 23.27
CA PRO A 438 12.27 -38.61 22.06
C PRO A 438 11.55 -38.13 20.79
N LEU A 439 10.24 -38.43 20.68
CA LEU A 439 9.40 -37.96 19.59
C LEU A 439 9.26 -36.43 19.62
N GLY A 440 9.12 -35.85 20.81
CA GLY A 440 9.04 -34.42 21.04
C GLY A 440 10.31 -33.68 20.58
N GLU A 441 11.49 -34.21 20.88
CA GLU A 441 12.75 -33.64 20.43
C GLU A 441 12.91 -33.69 18.90
N TRP A 442 12.64 -34.86 18.32
CA TRP A 442 12.68 -34.98 16.88
C TRP A 442 11.70 -34.03 16.19
N ALA A 443 10.47 -33.97 16.67
CA ALA A 443 9.43 -33.10 16.13
C ALA A 443 9.81 -31.60 16.27
N TRP A 444 10.46 -31.23 17.37
CA TRP A 444 10.96 -29.87 17.58
C TRP A 444 11.99 -29.48 16.52
N TRP A 445 13.06 -30.26 16.37
CA TRP A 445 14.11 -29.94 15.42
C TRP A 445 13.65 -30.02 13.96
N ALA A 446 12.80 -30.97 13.63
CA ALA A 446 12.17 -31.05 12.32
C ALA A 446 11.27 -29.84 12.05
N GLY A 447 10.50 -29.40 13.04
CA GLY A 447 9.66 -28.20 12.95
C GLY A 447 10.49 -26.93 12.69
N ILE A 448 11.59 -26.75 13.44
CA ILE A 448 12.53 -25.63 13.23
C ILE A 448 13.17 -25.69 11.83
N ALA A 449 13.61 -26.85 11.38
CA ALA A 449 14.17 -27.03 10.05
C ALA A 449 13.17 -26.67 8.95
N LEU A 450 11.91 -27.06 9.10
CA LEU A 450 10.86 -26.69 8.15
C LEU A 450 10.56 -25.19 8.16
N LEU A 451 10.75 -24.46 9.27
CA LEU A 451 10.62 -23.01 9.31
C LEU A 451 11.70 -22.29 8.48
N ALA A 452 12.87 -22.88 8.29
CA ALA A 452 13.92 -22.34 7.42
C ALA A 452 13.53 -22.44 5.92
N GLY A 453 12.69 -23.41 5.54
CA GLY A 453 12.29 -23.63 4.16
C GLY A 453 11.63 -22.42 3.49
N PRO A 454 10.58 -21.82 4.08
CA PRO A 454 9.99 -20.57 3.56
C PRO A 454 11.01 -19.44 3.41
N VAL A 455 11.94 -19.27 4.34
CA VAL A 455 13.01 -18.27 4.25
C VAL A 455 13.89 -18.53 3.04
N ALA A 456 14.29 -19.79 2.81
CA ALA A 456 15.08 -20.20 1.65
C ALA A 456 14.32 -19.93 0.32
N VAL A 457 13.02 -20.25 0.28
CA VAL A 457 12.17 -19.97 -0.90
C VAL A 457 12.09 -18.45 -1.15
N PHE A 458 11.93 -17.63 -0.12
CA PHE A 458 11.92 -16.17 -0.25
C PHE A 458 13.26 -15.63 -0.72
N ALA A 459 14.36 -16.09 -0.12
CA ALA A 459 15.72 -15.68 -0.50
C ALA A 459 16.01 -16.02 -1.96
N THR A 460 15.76 -17.28 -2.36
CA THR A 460 15.94 -17.74 -3.73
C THR A 460 15.11 -16.93 -4.73
N ARG A 461 13.85 -16.66 -4.39
CA ARG A 461 12.95 -15.86 -5.23
C ARG A 461 13.42 -14.40 -5.32
N SER A 462 13.90 -13.83 -4.23
CA SER A 462 14.42 -12.46 -4.18
C SER A 462 15.72 -12.32 -5.01
N VAL A 463 16.65 -13.26 -4.87
CA VAL A 463 17.89 -13.31 -5.66
C VAL A 463 17.58 -13.48 -7.15
N ARG A 464 16.68 -14.41 -7.49
CA ARG A 464 16.26 -14.62 -8.87
C ARG A 464 15.59 -13.39 -9.47
N ALA A 465 14.73 -12.71 -8.72
CA ALA A 465 14.08 -11.47 -9.15
C ALA A 465 15.11 -10.36 -9.36
N TRP A 466 16.07 -10.23 -8.45
CA TRP A 466 17.17 -9.28 -8.57
C TRP A 466 18.03 -9.56 -9.81
N TRP A 467 18.37 -10.83 -10.04
CA TRP A 467 19.17 -11.25 -11.18
C TRP A 467 18.51 -10.94 -12.52
N HIS A 468 17.19 -11.09 -12.60
CA HIS A 468 16.40 -10.80 -13.81
C HIS A 468 15.89 -9.33 -13.89
N GLY A 469 16.35 -8.43 -13.02
CA GLY A 469 15.89 -7.04 -12.99
C GLY A 469 14.39 -6.89 -12.67
N ALA A 470 13.75 -7.95 -12.20
CA ALA A 470 12.33 -7.91 -11.82
C ALA A 470 12.17 -7.43 -10.37
N PRO A 471 11.08 -6.72 -10.04
CA PRO A 471 10.80 -6.36 -8.66
C PRO A 471 10.64 -7.63 -7.81
N GLY A 472 11.42 -7.72 -6.73
CA GLY A 472 11.35 -8.86 -5.81
C GLY A 472 9.98 -8.98 -5.12
N PRO A 473 9.68 -10.15 -4.53
CA PRO A 473 8.39 -10.41 -3.89
C PRO A 473 8.07 -9.40 -2.77
N TRP A 474 9.08 -8.90 -2.05
CA TRP A 474 8.91 -7.87 -1.04
C TRP A 474 8.56 -6.50 -1.61
N ARG A 475 9.17 -6.11 -2.75
CA ARG A 475 8.82 -4.86 -3.43
C ARG A 475 7.40 -4.91 -4.01
N ALA A 476 7.00 -6.06 -4.54
CA ALA A 476 5.62 -6.26 -4.98
C ALA A 476 4.62 -6.15 -3.81
N SER A 477 4.96 -6.70 -2.63
CA SER A 477 4.14 -6.62 -1.43
C SER A 477 4.09 -5.20 -0.85
N LEU A 478 5.22 -4.51 -0.80
CA LEU A 478 5.32 -3.12 -0.35
C LEU A 478 4.57 -2.18 -1.28
N VAL A 479 4.61 -2.43 -2.58
CA VAL A 479 3.88 -1.64 -3.59
C VAL A 479 2.38 -1.83 -3.49
N MET A 480 1.89 -2.99 -3.12
CA MET A 480 0.48 -3.16 -2.85
C MET A 480 0.04 -2.35 -1.63
N CYS A 481 0.86 -2.31 -0.58
CA CYS A 481 0.62 -1.44 0.58
C CYS A 481 0.70 0.06 0.25
N ASP A 482 1.64 0.46 -0.62
CA ASP A 482 1.84 1.85 -1.03
C ASP A 482 0.88 2.28 -2.16
N GLY A 483 0.69 1.42 -3.17
CA GLY A 483 -0.15 1.71 -4.34
C GLY A 483 -1.65 1.80 -4.03
N CYS A 484 -2.13 1.02 -3.06
CA CYS A 484 -3.54 1.06 -2.67
C CYS A 484 -3.90 2.27 -1.82
N GLY A 485 -2.93 2.88 -1.14
CA GLY A 485 -3.13 4.12 -0.38
C GLY A 485 -3.29 5.36 -1.27
N SER A 486 -2.86 5.30 -2.52
CA SER A 486 -2.89 6.42 -3.47
C SER A 486 -4.01 6.33 -4.50
N ARG A 487 -4.61 5.14 -4.71
CA ARG A 487 -5.79 4.99 -5.55
C ARG A 487 -7.04 5.31 -4.74
N LEU A 488 -7.73 6.36 -5.13
CA LEU A 488 -9.10 6.54 -4.71
C LEU A 488 -9.92 5.37 -5.27
N PRO A 489 -10.85 4.79 -4.48
CA PRO A 489 -11.81 3.84 -5.01
C PRO A 489 -12.54 4.49 -6.20
N GLY A 490 -12.67 3.77 -7.30
CA GLY A 490 -13.22 4.30 -8.55
C GLY A 490 -12.19 4.89 -9.53
N ASP A 491 -10.94 5.12 -9.12
CA ASP A 491 -9.84 5.47 -10.04
C ASP A 491 -9.26 4.21 -10.73
N ALA A 492 -10.10 3.34 -11.19
CA ALA A 492 -9.73 2.10 -11.87
C ALA A 492 -9.25 2.30 -13.33
N GLY A 493 -8.65 3.45 -13.64
CA GLY A 493 -7.82 3.55 -14.83
C GLY A 493 -6.63 2.60 -14.65
N ALA A 494 -6.51 1.58 -15.50
CA ALA A 494 -5.34 0.72 -15.50
C ALA A 494 -4.09 1.60 -15.57
N PRO A 495 -3.11 1.44 -14.67
CA PRO A 495 -1.87 2.18 -14.80
C PRO A 495 -1.26 1.81 -16.15
N VAL A 496 -0.84 2.80 -16.90
CA VAL A 496 -0.13 2.59 -18.17
C VAL A 496 1.15 1.82 -17.81
N GLY A 497 1.19 0.54 -18.18
CA GLY A 497 2.36 -0.30 -17.92
C GLY A 497 3.52 0.15 -18.78
N LEU A 498 4.68 0.37 -18.19
CA LEU A 498 5.91 0.55 -18.93
C LEU A 498 6.26 -0.76 -19.65
N SER A 499 6.58 -0.69 -20.94
CA SER A 499 7.17 -1.83 -21.65
C SER A 499 8.49 -2.26 -21.00
N GLY A 500 8.91 -3.51 -21.23
CA GLY A 500 10.17 -4.02 -20.65
C GLY A 500 11.39 -3.15 -21.01
N GLU A 501 11.45 -2.65 -22.23
CA GLU A 501 12.52 -1.78 -22.72
C GLU A 501 12.50 -0.41 -22.06
N VAL A 502 11.34 0.24 -21.98
CA VAL A 502 11.18 1.54 -21.31
C VAL A 502 11.50 1.41 -19.81
N ARG A 503 11.06 0.33 -19.19
CA ARG A 503 11.39 0.06 -17.79
C ARG A 503 12.90 -0.11 -17.59
N ALA A 504 13.56 -0.86 -18.46
CA ALA A 504 15.01 -1.04 -18.43
C ALA A 504 15.72 0.31 -18.62
N ALA A 505 15.27 1.13 -19.57
CA ALA A 505 15.83 2.46 -19.81
C ALA A 505 15.79 3.32 -18.53
N PHE A 506 14.65 3.40 -17.83
CA PHE A 506 14.55 4.13 -16.57
C PHE A 506 15.34 3.51 -15.43
N THR A 507 15.50 2.19 -15.40
CA THR A 507 16.25 1.50 -14.35
C THR A 507 17.76 1.71 -14.47
N TYR A 508 18.28 1.78 -15.69
CA TYR A 508 19.71 1.89 -15.95
C TYR A 508 20.17 3.32 -16.30
N ALA A 509 19.24 4.25 -16.47
CA ALA A 509 19.59 5.65 -16.72
C ALA A 509 20.32 6.25 -15.50
N ARG A 510 21.40 6.95 -15.76
CA ARG A 510 22.11 7.73 -14.74
C ARG A 510 21.50 9.10 -14.52
N GLU A 511 20.79 9.60 -15.52
CA GLU A 511 20.15 10.90 -15.54
C GLU A 511 18.82 10.80 -16.27
N VAL A 512 17.81 11.48 -15.76
CA VAL A 512 16.50 11.67 -16.37
C VAL A 512 16.14 13.15 -16.34
N VAL A 513 15.28 13.58 -17.24
CA VAL A 513 14.79 14.97 -17.24
C VAL A 513 13.35 14.97 -16.72
N LEU A 514 13.12 15.70 -15.64
CA LEU A 514 11.79 15.97 -15.09
C LEU A 514 11.30 17.31 -15.62
N ALA A 515 10.20 17.32 -16.35
CA ALA A 515 9.51 18.52 -16.81
C ALA A 515 8.24 18.74 -15.98
N TYR A 516 8.03 19.97 -15.54
CA TYR A 516 6.90 20.39 -14.71
C TYR A 516 6.48 21.84 -15.01
N ALA A 517 5.28 22.21 -14.57
CA ALA A 517 4.78 23.57 -14.71
C ALA A 517 5.12 24.40 -13.46
N ASP A 518 5.72 25.55 -13.68
CA ASP A 518 5.99 26.59 -12.68
C ASP A 518 5.12 27.82 -13.00
N PRO A 519 4.75 28.68 -12.06
CA PRO A 519 4.05 29.93 -12.34
C PRO A 519 4.74 30.83 -13.37
N SER A 520 6.07 30.73 -13.50
CA SER A 520 6.87 31.43 -14.50
C SER A 520 6.90 30.77 -15.89
N GLY A 521 6.29 29.57 -16.03
CA GLY A 521 6.24 28.79 -17.26
C GLY A 521 6.74 27.36 -17.11
N PRO A 522 6.79 26.58 -18.20
CA PRO A 522 7.28 25.21 -18.14
C PRO A 522 8.77 25.17 -17.83
N ARG A 523 9.16 24.29 -16.93
CA ARG A 523 10.56 24.05 -16.56
C ARG A 523 10.95 22.59 -16.81
N ALA A 524 12.22 22.37 -17.08
CA ALA A 524 12.83 21.06 -17.18
C ALA A 524 14.08 21.01 -16.29
N LEU A 525 14.19 19.99 -15.47
CA LEU A 525 15.28 19.78 -14.53
C LEU A 525 15.92 18.42 -14.79
N ALA A 526 17.23 18.39 -14.92
CA ALA A 526 17.97 17.15 -14.89
C ALA A 526 17.95 16.60 -13.45
N VAL A 527 17.45 15.40 -13.31
CA VAL A 527 17.37 14.69 -12.05
C VAL A 527 18.31 13.50 -12.17
N GLY A 528 18.97 13.14 -11.08
CA GLY A 528 19.77 11.92 -11.03
C GLY A 528 18.95 10.68 -11.36
N ALA A 529 19.53 9.51 -11.21
CA ALA A 529 18.88 8.25 -11.54
C ALA A 529 17.51 8.11 -10.87
N VAL A 530 16.59 7.44 -11.54
CA VAL A 530 15.33 7.00 -10.93
C VAL A 530 15.66 6.09 -9.76
N SER A 531 15.24 6.43 -8.55
CA SER A 531 15.57 5.66 -7.34
C SER A 531 14.93 4.26 -7.38
N SER A 532 13.76 4.14 -8.00
CA SER A 532 13.14 2.85 -8.29
C SER A 532 12.01 2.97 -9.33
N VAL A 533 11.84 1.92 -10.12
CA VAL A 533 10.67 1.76 -11.00
C VAL A 533 9.74 0.74 -10.36
N GLY A 534 8.56 1.19 -9.92
CA GLY A 534 7.56 0.32 -9.31
C GLY A 534 7.00 -0.71 -10.30
N PRO A 535 6.41 -1.81 -9.80
CA PRO A 535 5.87 -2.86 -10.66
C PRO A 535 4.67 -2.40 -11.51
N SER A 536 3.96 -1.37 -11.08
CA SER A 536 2.90 -0.69 -11.84
C SER A 536 3.43 0.36 -12.83
N GLY A 537 4.76 0.46 -12.99
CA GLY A 537 5.39 1.47 -13.83
C GLY A 537 5.60 2.82 -13.12
N GLU A 538 5.30 2.92 -11.84
CA GLU A 538 5.55 4.15 -11.06
C GLU A 538 7.04 4.47 -11.02
N LEU A 539 7.38 5.72 -11.32
CA LEU A 539 8.74 6.23 -11.21
C LEU A 539 8.91 6.95 -9.88
N ARG A 540 10.05 6.73 -9.23
CA ARG A 540 10.41 7.41 -7.98
C ARG A 540 11.69 8.19 -8.19
N LEU A 541 11.61 9.50 -8.03
CA LEU A 541 12.69 10.43 -8.28
C LEU A 541 13.06 11.19 -7.02
N ILE A 542 14.34 11.45 -6.81
CA ILE A 542 14.82 12.44 -5.85
C ILE A 542 14.81 13.77 -6.60
N ALA A 543 13.92 14.67 -6.23
CA ALA A 543 13.76 15.97 -6.88
C ALA A 543 14.06 17.10 -5.90
N ALA A 544 14.49 18.25 -6.44
CA ALA A 544 14.73 19.46 -5.67
C ALA A 544 13.41 20.05 -5.11
N SER A 545 13.51 20.91 -4.07
CA SER A 545 12.38 21.48 -3.36
C SER A 545 11.40 22.24 -4.25
N ASP A 546 11.90 22.95 -5.24
CA ASP A 546 11.11 23.72 -6.21
C ASP A 546 10.25 22.82 -7.12
N ALA A 547 10.78 21.65 -7.54
CA ALA A 547 10.00 20.65 -8.27
C ALA A 547 8.91 20.02 -7.38
N TRP A 548 9.17 19.89 -6.08
CA TRP A 548 8.19 19.43 -5.10
C TRP A 548 7.03 20.41 -4.95
N GLU A 549 7.35 21.67 -4.71
CA GLU A 549 6.35 22.72 -4.57
C GLU A 549 5.53 22.91 -5.85
N ALA A 550 6.19 22.80 -7.01
CA ALA A 550 5.51 22.85 -8.29
C ALA A 550 4.55 21.66 -8.47
N ALA A 551 4.98 20.44 -8.13
CA ALA A 551 4.13 19.25 -8.18
C ALA A 551 2.97 19.28 -7.17
N GLU A 552 3.10 19.96 -6.04
CA GLU A 552 2.00 20.20 -5.12
C GLU A 552 0.94 21.16 -5.72
N ARG A 553 1.35 22.14 -6.51
CA ARG A 553 0.45 23.09 -7.18
C ARG A 553 -0.17 22.50 -8.45
N ASP A 554 0.65 21.94 -9.32
CA ASP A 554 0.23 21.23 -10.53
C ASP A 554 0.93 19.85 -10.57
N PRO A 555 0.20 18.76 -10.29
CA PRO A 555 0.81 17.44 -10.22
C PRO A 555 1.16 16.84 -11.58
N ARG A 556 0.88 17.54 -12.69
CA ARG A 556 1.19 17.04 -14.04
C ARG A 556 2.67 17.23 -14.32
N VAL A 557 3.33 16.13 -14.62
CA VAL A 557 4.76 16.08 -14.92
C VAL A 557 5.05 15.16 -16.09
N ALA A 558 6.16 15.40 -16.77
CA ALA A 558 6.70 14.47 -17.73
C ALA A 558 8.14 14.09 -17.33
N VAL A 559 8.49 12.83 -17.47
CA VAL A 559 9.85 12.32 -17.24
C VAL A 559 10.38 11.76 -18.53
N PHE A 560 11.48 12.31 -18.97
CA PHE A 560 12.15 11.91 -20.20
C PHE A 560 13.42 11.12 -19.89
N VAL A 561 13.63 10.05 -20.63
CA VAL A 561 14.86 9.24 -20.60
C VAL A 561 15.33 8.92 -22.01
N ALA A 562 16.63 9.00 -22.23
CA ALA A 562 17.27 8.43 -23.39
C ALA A 562 17.69 6.99 -23.11
N ASP A 563 17.60 6.10 -24.07
CA ASP A 563 18.15 4.73 -23.92
C ASP A 563 19.62 4.80 -23.50
N PRO A 564 19.95 4.32 -22.28
CA PRO A 564 21.29 4.49 -21.72
C PRO A 564 22.35 3.58 -22.36
N LEU A 565 21.93 2.52 -23.05
CA LEU A 565 22.83 1.51 -23.63
C LEU A 565 23.25 1.89 -25.05
N ASP A 566 22.28 1.99 -25.94
CA ASP A 566 22.55 2.15 -27.38
C ASP A 566 22.06 3.48 -27.96
N ARG A 567 21.34 4.29 -27.15
CA ARG A 567 20.65 5.51 -27.59
C ARG A 567 19.80 5.28 -28.85
N ARG A 568 19.12 4.14 -28.92
CA ARG A 568 18.26 3.78 -30.06
C ARG A 568 16.94 4.53 -30.03
N PHE A 569 16.40 4.70 -28.83
CA PHE A 569 15.12 5.36 -28.62
C PHE A 569 15.19 6.33 -27.42
N TRP A 570 14.18 7.14 -27.31
CA TRP A 570 13.88 7.91 -26.12
C TRP A 570 12.48 7.55 -25.64
N ALA A 571 12.23 7.68 -24.36
CA ALA A 571 10.93 7.51 -23.78
C ALA A 571 10.56 8.70 -22.90
N GLU A 572 9.33 9.16 -23.03
CA GLU A 572 8.70 10.18 -22.21
C GLU A 572 7.54 9.56 -21.47
N VAL A 573 7.55 9.64 -20.15
CA VAL A 573 6.46 9.20 -19.29
C VAL A 573 5.76 10.45 -18.76
N ARG A 574 4.56 10.71 -19.23
CA ARG A 574 3.67 11.73 -18.71
C ARG A 574 2.83 11.14 -17.59
N GLY A 575 2.71 11.86 -16.48
CA GLY A 575 2.02 11.32 -15.32
C GLY A 575 1.67 12.36 -14.27
N VAL A 576 1.17 11.85 -13.17
CA VAL A 576 0.80 12.64 -11.99
C VAL A 576 1.85 12.39 -10.91
N ALA A 577 2.50 13.46 -10.47
CA ALA A 577 3.48 13.44 -9.41
C ALA A 577 2.80 13.60 -8.05
N ILE A 578 3.27 12.84 -7.07
CA ILE A 578 2.85 12.94 -5.67
C ILE A 578 4.11 12.90 -4.82
N GLY A 579 4.29 13.91 -3.97
CA GLY A 579 5.39 13.92 -3.01
C GLY A 579 5.25 12.80 -2.00
N ASP A 580 6.25 11.92 -1.91
CA ASP A 580 6.38 10.93 -0.85
C ASP A 580 7.35 11.47 0.20
N THR A 581 6.80 12.16 1.19
CA THR A 581 7.57 12.81 2.25
C THR A 581 8.26 11.84 3.22
N GLU A 582 7.87 10.55 3.21
CA GLU A 582 8.56 9.54 4.03
C GLU A 582 9.91 9.16 3.44
N ALA A 583 9.96 9.09 2.12
CA ALA A 583 11.15 8.66 1.40
C ALA A 583 11.94 9.84 0.80
N ASP A 584 11.47 11.09 0.95
CA ASP A 584 11.99 12.27 0.28
C ASP A 584 12.04 12.09 -1.26
N LEU A 585 11.01 11.44 -1.81
CA LEU A 585 10.92 11.07 -3.22
C LEU A 585 9.66 11.65 -3.86
N LEU A 586 9.79 12.09 -5.10
CA LEU A 586 8.66 12.40 -5.96
C LEU A 586 8.21 11.11 -6.66
N ARG A 587 7.00 10.65 -6.37
CA ARG A 587 6.40 9.48 -6.99
C ARG A 587 5.52 9.89 -8.15
N ILE A 588 5.84 9.39 -9.35
CA ILE A 588 5.13 9.69 -10.58
C ILE A 588 4.37 8.45 -11.02
N THR A 589 3.05 8.59 -11.13
CA THR A 589 2.16 7.57 -11.67
C THR A 589 1.97 7.80 -13.16
N PRO A 590 2.45 6.91 -14.04
CA PRO A 590 2.32 7.06 -15.48
C PRO A 590 0.87 7.13 -15.92
N LYS A 591 0.58 8.05 -16.82
CA LYS A 591 -0.71 8.19 -17.51
C LYS A 591 -0.58 7.96 -19.01
N GLU A 592 0.57 8.33 -19.57
CA GLU A 592 0.90 8.16 -20.97
C GLU A 592 2.39 7.85 -21.11
N VAL A 593 2.74 7.00 -22.06
CA VAL A 593 4.13 6.69 -22.42
C VAL A 593 4.28 6.91 -23.91
N VAL A 594 5.16 7.82 -24.26
CA VAL A 594 5.55 8.11 -25.63
C VAL A 594 6.95 7.57 -25.86
N VAL A 595 7.12 6.77 -26.89
CA VAL A 595 8.43 6.23 -27.28
C VAL A 595 8.74 6.70 -28.69
N GLY A 596 9.90 7.26 -28.91
CA GLY A 596 10.35 7.72 -30.21
C GLY A 596 11.78 7.29 -30.51
N GLU A 597 12.10 7.20 -31.78
CA GLU A 597 13.47 6.93 -32.22
C GLU A 597 14.20 8.24 -32.51
N TYR A 598 15.52 8.25 -32.31
CA TYR A 598 16.33 9.43 -32.66
C TYR A 598 16.42 9.56 -34.19
N PRO A 599 16.02 10.68 -34.78
CA PRO A 599 16.15 10.90 -36.22
C PRO A 599 17.62 10.84 -36.62
N GLY A 600 17.95 10.04 -37.62
CA GLY A 600 19.27 10.04 -38.30
C GLY A 600 20.19 8.83 -38.08
N ARG A 601 19.85 7.86 -37.23
CA ARG A 601 20.72 6.68 -37.04
C ARG A 601 20.56 5.56 -38.08
N HIS A 602 19.47 5.50 -38.81
CA HIS A 602 19.25 4.45 -39.82
C HIS A 602 19.88 4.70 -41.19
N GLN A 603 20.39 5.90 -41.47
CA GLN A 603 21.02 6.17 -42.77
C GLN A 603 22.51 5.77 -42.87
N GLY A 604 23.14 5.38 -41.76
CA GLY A 604 24.58 5.03 -41.74
C GLY A 604 24.93 3.57 -42.09
N ARG A 605 23.96 2.65 -42.11
CA ARG A 605 24.21 1.22 -42.31
C ARG A 605 23.92 0.67 -43.71
N ALA A 606 23.30 1.48 -44.58
CA ALA A 606 22.96 1.05 -45.94
C ALA A 606 24.05 1.36 -47.02
N ARG A 607 25.24 1.83 -46.62
CA ARG A 607 26.36 2.08 -47.55
C ARG A 607 27.67 1.45 -47.09
N ARG A 608 27.69 0.21 -46.71
CA ARG A 608 28.88 -0.65 -46.73
C ARG A 608 28.41 -2.10 -46.91
N GLY A 609 28.18 -2.47 -48.11
CA GLY A 609 28.03 -3.80 -48.61
C GLY A 609 28.45 -3.81 -50.05
#